data_845a7f10446d49122332b6e46bf4b77e
#
_entry.id   845a7f10446d49122332b6e46bf4b77e
#
_cell.length_a   1.000
_cell.length_b   1.000
_cell.length_c   1.000
_cell.angle_alpha   90.00
_cell.angle_beta   90.00
_cell.angle_gamma   90.00
#
_symmetry.space_group_name_H-M   'P 1'
#
loop_
_entity.id
_entity.type
_entity.pdbx_description
1 polymer ?
#
loop_
_entity_poly.entity_id
_entity_poly.type
_entity_poly.pdbx_seq_one_letter_code
_entity_poly.pdbx_strand_id
1 'polypeptide(L)'
;MIKVALIYKKSYKFLSGNHFDNTSYNFFMHALKRNKSINVSYFPAENYFDVSKLKGKFDVILLPNNNTDGTPDELEGIKKVGIPVISRTGDPHYAKKYNQFQFHEKFNIDYYFNFMHKDYFYSFYPKSYNYKTIIWGLEPPLYENSIPVEGRIKDKILNSGAVGNPKLISRAANMILNPKRTGWYFYKLRTKCNLLSYVTHTGMIGKKYVNDDYPKLLSRYTASIASTTHYPTVKYWEVPAAGC
;
A
#
# COMPACT_ATOMS: atom_id res chain seq x y z
N MET A 1 18.71 20.53 3.05
CA MET A 1 17.97 19.45 2.36
C MET A 1 18.22 18.17 3.14
N ILE A 2 17.18 17.47 3.59
CA ILE A 2 17.29 16.24 4.38
C ILE A 2 17.75 15.10 3.47
N LYS A 3 18.81 14.39 3.85
CA LYS A 3 19.36 13.26 3.12
C LYS A 3 18.74 11.95 3.61
N VAL A 4 18.00 11.28 2.76
CA VAL A 4 17.27 10.06 3.09
C VAL A 4 17.90 8.84 2.43
N ALA A 5 18.22 7.81 3.20
CA ALA A 5 18.64 6.51 2.69
C ALA A 5 17.43 5.57 2.67
N LEU A 6 16.87 5.26 1.50
CA LEU A 6 15.84 4.25 1.34
C LEU A 6 16.49 2.89 1.11
N ILE A 7 16.36 1.99 2.09
CA ILE A 7 16.90 0.62 2.00
C ILE A 7 15.74 -0.35 1.78
N TYR A 8 15.82 -1.18 0.73
CA TYR A 8 14.73 -2.09 0.38
C TYR A 8 15.22 -3.38 -0.27
N LYS A 9 14.42 -4.44 -0.15
CA LYS A 9 14.70 -5.70 -0.87
C LYS A 9 14.57 -5.50 -2.37
N LYS A 10 15.57 -5.97 -3.12
CA LYS A 10 15.57 -5.98 -4.58
C LYS A 10 14.38 -6.74 -5.16
N SER A 11 14.00 -7.85 -4.49
CA SER A 11 12.89 -8.72 -4.84
C SER A 11 11.53 -8.18 -4.39
N TYR A 12 11.48 -7.07 -3.62
CA TYR A 12 10.22 -6.53 -3.14
C TYR A 12 9.33 -6.07 -4.31
N LYS A 13 8.27 -6.83 -4.58
CA LYS A 13 7.45 -6.69 -5.79
C LYS A 13 6.77 -5.33 -5.99
N PHE A 14 6.64 -4.51 -4.93
CA PHE A 14 6.10 -3.16 -5.00
C PHE A 14 7.16 -2.08 -5.29
N LEU A 15 8.45 -2.41 -5.09
CA LEU A 15 9.57 -1.52 -5.33
C LEU A 15 10.70 -2.17 -6.13
N SER A 16 10.56 -3.46 -6.49
CA SER A 16 11.57 -4.21 -7.23
C SER A 16 11.52 -3.95 -8.74
N GLY A 17 12.55 -4.37 -9.42
CA GLY A 17 12.65 -4.22 -10.86
C GLY A 17 12.61 -2.75 -11.26
N ASN A 18 11.64 -2.40 -12.04
CA ASN A 18 11.42 -1.02 -12.48
C ASN A 18 10.50 -0.31 -11.47
N HIS A 19 10.99 -0.13 -10.26
CA HIS A 19 10.23 0.43 -9.13
C HIS A 19 9.68 1.84 -9.36
N PHE A 20 10.09 2.51 -10.42
CA PHE A 20 9.49 3.75 -10.88
C PHE A 20 8.39 3.52 -11.93
N ASP A 21 8.39 2.39 -12.63
CA ASP A 21 7.57 2.21 -13.84
C ASP A 21 6.53 1.11 -13.74
N ASN A 22 6.73 0.09 -12.92
CA ASN A 22 5.96 -1.16 -13.01
C ASN A 22 5.24 -1.61 -11.74
N THR A 23 4.93 -0.71 -10.81
CA THR A 23 4.22 -1.10 -9.59
C THR A 23 3.01 -0.21 -9.33
N SER A 24 1.99 -0.78 -8.69
CA SER A 24 0.80 -0.04 -8.23
C SER A 24 1.13 1.04 -7.19
N TYR A 25 2.37 1.09 -6.70
CA TYR A 25 2.84 2.01 -5.67
C TYR A 25 4.04 2.87 -6.14
N ASN A 26 4.29 2.93 -7.43
CA ASN A 26 5.35 3.75 -7.99
C ASN A 26 5.19 5.25 -7.65
N PHE A 27 3.96 5.73 -7.42
CA PHE A 27 3.67 7.09 -6.96
C PHE A 27 4.47 7.48 -5.71
N PHE A 28 4.70 6.54 -4.78
CA PHE A 28 5.50 6.80 -3.59
C PHE A 28 6.96 7.13 -3.96
N MET A 29 7.55 6.35 -4.86
CA MET A 29 8.92 6.54 -5.34
C MET A 29 9.05 7.85 -6.12
N HIS A 30 8.08 8.15 -6.99
CA HIS A 30 8.03 9.40 -7.74
C HIS A 30 7.85 10.61 -6.81
N ALA A 31 6.98 10.52 -5.80
CA ALA A 31 6.78 11.58 -4.81
C ALA A 31 8.06 11.88 -4.03
N LEU A 32 8.78 10.86 -3.57
CA LEU A 32 10.08 11.02 -2.91
C LEU A 32 11.09 11.72 -3.83
N LYS A 33 11.19 11.29 -5.09
CA LYS A 33 12.11 11.86 -6.09
C LYS A 33 11.80 13.32 -6.42
N ARG A 34 10.52 13.71 -6.48
CA ARG A 34 10.09 15.08 -6.81
C ARG A 34 10.18 16.06 -5.64
N ASN A 35 10.27 15.58 -4.42
CA ASN A 35 10.26 16.45 -3.24
C ASN A 35 11.55 17.23 -3.13
N LYS A 36 11.46 18.57 -3.25
CA LYS A 36 12.62 19.47 -3.23
C LYS A 36 13.26 19.64 -1.84
N SER A 37 12.58 19.23 -0.76
CA SER A 37 13.07 19.34 0.61
C SER A 37 13.94 18.16 1.05
N ILE A 38 13.92 17.07 0.30
CA ILE A 38 14.67 15.85 0.59
C ILE A 38 15.55 15.44 -0.59
N ASN A 39 16.66 14.77 -0.27
CA ASN A 39 17.51 14.10 -1.25
C ASN A 39 17.54 12.61 -0.90
N VAL A 40 16.93 11.77 -1.74
CA VAL A 40 16.78 10.34 -1.50
C VAL A 40 17.80 9.54 -2.31
N SER A 41 18.57 8.71 -1.61
CA SER A 41 19.43 7.69 -2.21
C SER A 41 18.80 6.31 -2.01
N TYR A 42 18.82 5.48 -3.04
CA TYR A 42 18.15 4.18 -3.09
C TYR A 42 19.18 3.06 -2.94
N PHE A 43 18.98 2.20 -1.93
CA PHE A 43 19.90 1.09 -1.59
C PHE A 43 19.18 -0.25 -1.74
N PRO A 44 19.15 -0.83 -2.94
CA PRO A 44 18.62 -2.17 -3.15
C PRO A 44 19.57 -3.22 -2.57
N ALA A 45 19.04 -4.08 -1.70
CA ALA A 45 19.76 -5.22 -1.12
C ALA A 45 18.82 -6.42 -1.07
N GLU A 46 19.30 -7.61 -0.80
CA GLU A 46 18.45 -8.77 -0.55
C GLU A 46 18.45 -9.13 0.95
N ASN A 47 19.39 -9.93 1.36
CA ASN A 47 19.38 -10.48 2.70
C ASN A 47 20.12 -9.59 3.72
N TYR A 48 21.08 -8.81 3.25
CA TYR A 48 22.02 -8.10 4.11
C TYR A 48 22.35 -6.70 3.57
N PHE A 49 22.46 -5.74 4.49
CA PHE A 49 23.02 -4.42 4.21
C PHE A 49 23.76 -3.87 5.42
N ASP A 50 25.00 -3.41 5.23
CA ASP A 50 25.80 -2.76 6.26
C ASP A 50 25.45 -1.27 6.33
N VAL A 51 24.70 -0.90 7.37
CA VAL A 51 24.22 0.46 7.61
C VAL A 51 25.32 1.42 8.07
N SER A 52 26.45 0.90 8.56
CA SER A 52 27.58 1.73 9.01
C SER A 52 28.10 2.65 7.91
N LYS A 53 27.97 2.25 6.65
CA LYS A 53 28.32 3.04 5.44
C LYS A 53 27.53 4.34 5.29
N LEU A 54 26.40 4.46 5.98
CA LEU A 54 25.52 5.62 5.93
C LEU A 54 25.86 6.69 6.98
N LYS A 55 26.65 6.33 7.99
CA LYS A 55 26.99 7.20 9.12
C LYS A 55 27.61 8.52 8.63
N GLY A 56 27.12 9.65 9.11
CA GLY A 56 27.56 10.99 8.75
C GLY A 56 27.23 11.43 7.32
N LYS A 57 26.54 10.60 6.53
CA LYS A 57 26.16 10.92 5.15
C LYS A 57 24.66 11.14 4.97
N PHE A 58 23.84 10.56 5.83
CA PHE A 58 22.39 10.59 5.79
C PHE A 58 21.80 11.03 7.12
N ASP A 59 20.65 11.69 7.05
CA ASP A 59 19.93 12.22 8.20
C ASP A 59 18.82 11.26 8.65
N VAL A 60 18.33 10.39 7.75
CA VAL A 60 17.22 9.47 7.99
C VAL A 60 17.42 8.19 7.18
N ILE A 61 17.11 7.04 7.80
CA ILE A 61 16.92 5.75 7.12
C ILE A 61 15.42 5.53 6.94
N LEU A 62 15.01 5.23 5.72
CA LEU A 62 13.63 4.93 5.36
C LEU A 62 13.49 3.47 4.93
N LEU A 63 12.58 2.75 5.58
CA LEU A 63 12.23 1.38 5.23
C LEU A 63 10.84 1.32 4.57
N PRO A 64 10.66 0.54 3.50
CA PRO A 64 9.46 0.56 2.67
C PRO A 64 8.22 0.02 3.39
N ASN A 65 8.39 -0.94 4.29
CA ASN A 65 7.36 -1.45 5.19
C ASN A 65 7.97 -2.27 6.33
N ASN A 66 7.14 -2.61 7.30
CA ASN A 66 7.51 -3.48 8.44
C ASN A 66 7.08 -4.95 8.24
N ASN A 67 6.90 -5.38 7.00
CA ASN A 67 6.80 -6.78 6.63
C ASN A 67 8.16 -7.31 6.19
N THR A 68 8.38 -8.59 6.31
CA THR A 68 9.65 -9.24 5.96
C THR A 68 9.97 -9.26 4.46
N ASP A 69 8.99 -8.92 3.62
CA ASP A 69 9.12 -8.94 2.16
C ASP A 69 9.70 -7.66 1.56
N GLY A 70 9.71 -6.54 2.31
CA GLY A 70 10.13 -5.24 1.78
C GLY A 70 11.49 -4.76 2.26
N THR A 71 11.93 -5.21 3.43
CA THR A 71 13.19 -4.80 4.06
C THR A 71 14.19 -5.95 4.05
N PRO A 72 15.49 -5.74 3.82
CA PRO A 72 16.50 -6.78 3.94
C PRO A 72 16.43 -7.52 5.28
N ASP A 73 16.80 -8.80 5.27
CA ASP A 73 16.68 -9.63 6.46
C ASP A 73 17.58 -9.13 7.59
N GLU A 74 18.74 -8.58 7.24
CA GLU A 74 19.70 -8.03 8.20
C GLU A 74 20.17 -6.63 7.79
N LEU A 75 20.13 -5.70 8.75
CA LEU A 75 20.69 -4.36 8.64
C LEU A 75 21.80 -4.24 9.72
N GLU A 76 23.01 -4.64 9.36
CA GLU A 76 24.13 -4.62 10.30
C GLU A 76 24.44 -3.19 10.77
N GLY A 77 24.64 -3.04 12.07
CA GLY A 77 24.95 -1.76 12.67
C GLY A 77 23.78 -0.81 12.89
N ILE A 78 22.52 -1.18 12.52
CA ILE A 78 21.35 -0.29 12.58
C ILE A 78 21.13 0.31 13.96
N LYS A 79 21.36 -0.46 15.06
CA LYS A 79 21.20 0.03 16.44
C LYS A 79 22.35 0.95 16.91
N LYS A 80 23.44 1.00 16.17
CA LYS A 80 24.66 1.76 16.54
C LYS A 80 24.94 2.94 15.62
N VAL A 81 24.24 3.03 14.49
CA VAL A 81 24.54 4.04 13.46
C VAL A 81 24.19 5.46 13.91
N GLY A 82 23.21 5.62 14.83
CA GLY A 82 22.74 6.91 15.35
C GLY A 82 21.95 7.74 14.33
N ILE A 83 21.39 7.10 13.31
CA ILE A 83 20.52 7.74 12.32
C ILE A 83 19.08 7.29 12.61
N PRO A 84 18.10 8.20 12.72
CA PRO A 84 16.70 7.84 12.92
C PRO A 84 16.17 6.91 11.83
N VAL A 85 15.43 5.87 12.23
CA VAL A 85 14.86 4.88 11.34
C VAL A 85 13.34 5.06 11.24
N ILE A 86 12.86 5.35 10.05
CA ILE A 86 11.44 5.51 9.76
C ILE A 86 10.96 4.34 8.90
N SER A 87 9.85 3.74 9.26
CA SER A 87 9.27 2.66 8.47
C SER A 87 7.80 2.93 8.13
N ARG A 88 7.43 2.67 6.89
CA ARG A 88 6.02 2.52 6.55
C ARG A 88 5.47 1.25 7.22
N THR A 89 4.23 1.28 7.69
CA THR A 89 3.58 0.04 8.15
C THR A 89 2.97 -0.72 6.98
N GLY A 90 2.97 -2.04 7.06
CA GLY A 90 2.00 -2.86 6.37
C GLY A 90 0.60 -2.67 6.96
N ASP A 91 -0.31 -3.60 6.68
CA ASP A 91 -1.65 -3.60 7.27
C ASP A 91 -1.57 -3.91 8.78
N PRO A 92 -1.95 -2.98 9.68
CA PRO A 92 -1.80 -3.16 11.13
C PRO A 92 -2.53 -4.38 11.69
N HIS A 93 -3.67 -4.76 11.12
CA HIS A 93 -4.41 -5.94 11.55
C HIS A 93 -3.67 -7.28 11.32
N TYR A 94 -2.56 -7.25 10.62
CA TYR A 94 -1.65 -8.38 10.46
C TYR A 94 -0.42 -8.32 11.35
N ALA A 95 -0.30 -7.35 12.27
CA ALA A 95 0.87 -7.15 13.11
C ALA A 95 1.36 -8.44 13.81
N LYS A 96 0.43 -9.18 14.42
CA LYS A 96 0.75 -10.49 15.03
C LYS A 96 1.12 -11.56 14.00
N LYS A 97 0.40 -11.61 12.88
CA LYS A 97 0.62 -12.64 11.83
C LYS A 97 2.01 -12.54 11.22
N TYR A 98 2.51 -11.33 10.98
CA TYR A 98 3.81 -11.08 10.35
C TYR A 98 4.89 -10.71 11.37
N ASN A 99 4.62 -10.92 12.68
CA ASN A 99 5.58 -10.67 13.75
C ASN A 99 6.22 -9.27 13.70
N GLN A 100 5.40 -8.25 13.43
CA GLN A 100 5.85 -6.88 13.20
C GLN A 100 6.44 -6.20 14.46
N PHE A 101 6.17 -6.75 15.64
CA PHE A 101 6.82 -6.31 16.88
C PHE A 101 8.30 -6.70 16.93
N GLN A 102 8.62 -7.91 16.48
CA GLN A 102 10.02 -8.35 16.36
C GLN A 102 10.77 -7.50 15.32
N PHE A 103 10.09 -7.09 14.25
CA PHE A 103 10.66 -6.15 13.29
C PHE A 103 11.03 -4.81 13.93
N HIS A 104 10.17 -4.27 14.79
CA HIS A 104 10.44 -3.04 15.53
C HIS A 104 11.71 -3.13 16.36
N GLU A 105 11.81 -4.18 17.19
CA GLU A 105 12.97 -4.43 18.05
C GLU A 105 14.26 -4.70 17.25
N LYS A 106 14.11 -5.44 16.16
CA LYS A 106 15.25 -5.83 15.31
C LYS A 106 15.88 -4.63 14.62
N PHE A 107 15.06 -3.76 14.05
CA PHE A 107 15.53 -2.64 13.25
C PHE A 107 15.51 -1.29 13.96
N ASN A 108 15.19 -1.27 15.25
CA ASN A 108 15.20 -0.06 16.09
C ASN A 108 14.41 1.08 15.45
N ILE A 109 13.11 0.85 15.18
CA ILE A 109 12.28 1.81 14.46
C ILE A 109 11.89 2.98 15.38
N ASP A 110 12.24 4.20 15.01
CA ASP A 110 11.89 5.41 15.75
C ASP A 110 10.48 5.89 15.42
N TYR A 111 10.07 5.81 14.14
CA TYR A 111 8.78 6.30 13.67
C TYR A 111 8.15 5.39 12.63
N TYR A 112 6.85 5.22 12.77
CA TYR A 112 6.00 4.61 11.75
C TYR A 112 5.14 5.63 11.04
N PHE A 113 4.79 5.36 9.79
CA PHE A 113 3.81 6.13 9.04
C PHE A 113 2.97 5.23 8.14
N ASN A 114 1.74 5.63 7.91
CA ASN A 114 0.86 5.11 6.86
C ASN A 114 -0.35 6.06 6.70
N PHE A 115 -1.23 5.77 5.74
CA PHE A 115 -2.45 6.56 5.49
C PHE A 115 -3.59 6.28 6.48
N MET A 116 -3.50 5.25 7.28
CA MET A 116 -4.53 4.85 8.25
C MET A 116 -4.58 5.82 9.42
N HIS A 117 -5.79 6.02 9.99
CA HIS A 117 -5.94 6.84 11.18
C HIS A 117 -5.14 6.24 12.35
N LYS A 118 -4.60 7.11 13.20
CA LYS A 118 -3.78 6.70 14.34
C LYS A 118 -4.49 5.73 15.29
N ASP A 119 -5.81 5.90 15.51
CA ASP A 119 -6.57 5.01 16.40
C ASP A 119 -6.66 3.59 15.84
N TYR A 120 -6.74 3.45 14.50
CA TYR A 120 -6.68 2.14 13.87
C TYR A 120 -5.28 1.50 14.03
N PHE A 121 -4.21 2.28 13.89
CA PHE A 121 -2.86 1.79 14.16
C PHE A 121 -2.72 1.30 15.61
N TYR A 122 -3.10 2.14 16.59
CA TYR A 122 -2.98 1.81 18.02
C TYR A 122 -3.97 0.74 18.52
N SER A 123 -4.91 0.31 17.70
CA SER A 123 -5.72 -0.89 18.00
C SER A 123 -4.91 -2.19 17.85
N PHE A 124 -3.74 -2.14 17.22
CA PHE A 124 -2.89 -3.30 16.94
C PHE A 124 -1.46 -3.16 17.45
N TYR A 125 -1.00 -1.94 17.66
CA TYR A 125 0.36 -1.62 18.12
C TYR A 125 0.36 -0.93 19.48
N PRO A 126 1.46 -1.08 20.26
CA PRO A 126 1.63 -0.34 21.50
C PRO A 126 1.54 1.17 21.30
N LYS A 127 0.93 1.86 22.28
CA LYS A 127 0.85 3.33 22.27
C LYS A 127 2.20 4.02 22.44
N SER A 128 3.23 3.29 22.87
CA SER A 128 4.61 3.76 22.96
C SER A 128 5.29 3.90 21.60
N TYR A 129 4.74 3.31 20.54
CA TYR A 129 5.31 3.47 19.18
C TYR A 129 4.91 4.81 18.60
N ASN A 130 5.86 5.54 18.04
CA ASN A 130 5.57 6.79 17.35
C ASN A 130 4.92 6.50 15.99
N TYR A 131 3.79 7.12 15.73
CA TYR A 131 3.07 6.95 14.47
C TYR A 131 2.56 8.27 13.91
N LYS A 132 2.66 8.43 12.59
CA LYS A 132 2.13 9.58 11.86
C LYS A 132 1.21 9.11 10.73
N THR A 133 -0.02 9.61 10.72
CA THR A 133 -0.90 9.47 9.57
C THR A 133 -0.42 10.40 8.44
N ILE A 134 -0.21 9.82 7.25
CA ILE A 134 0.12 10.55 6.02
C ILE A 134 -0.98 10.25 5.01
N ILE A 135 -1.57 11.28 4.42
CA ILE A 135 -2.64 11.12 3.42
C ILE A 135 -2.08 10.42 2.17
N TRP A 136 -2.86 9.55 1.56
CA TRP A 136 -2.56 8.97 0.26
C TRP A 136 -2.37 10.07 -0.78
N GLY A 137 -1.31 9.93 -1.58
CA GLY A 137 -1.13 10.69 -2.80
C GLY A 137 -1.52 9.87 -4.03
N LEU A 138 -1.63 10.56 -5.14
CA LEU A 138 -1.75 9.98 -6.47
C LEU A 138 -0.58 10.40 -7.32
N GLU A 139 -0.33 9.68 -8.40
CA GLU A 139 0.59 10.08 -9.45
C GLU A 139 -0.20 10.82 -10.52
N PRO A 140 -0.18 12.17 -10.57
CA PRO A 140 -1.06 12.95 -11.45
C PRO A 140 -0.97 12.57 -12.93
N PRO A 141 0.21 12.35 -13.52
CA PRO A 141 0.33 12.01 -14.94
C PRO A 141 -0.45 10.76 -15.35
N LEU A 142 -0.73 9.84 -14.41
CA LEU A 142 -1.51 8.63 -14.71
C LEU A 142 -2.99 8.92 -14.99
N TYR A 143 -3.49 10.09 -14.60
CA TYR A 143 -4.90 10.49 -14.69
C TYR A 143 -5.17 11.61 -15.69
N GLU A 144 -4.12 12.21 -16.28
CA GLU A 144 -4.25 13.34 -17.21
C GLU A 144 -5.00 13.00 -18.50
N ASN A 145 -4.89 11.75 -18.98
CA ASN A 145 -5.50 11.28 -20.22
C ASN A 145 -6.77 10.45 -19.98
N SER A 146 -7.60 10.87 -19.06
CA SER A 146 -8.89 10.23 -18.80
C SER A 146 -9.85 10.35 -19.99
N ILE A 147 -10.64 9.30 -20.24
CA ILE A 147 -11.64 9.30 -21.33
C ILE A 147 -12.70 10.37 -21.02
N PRO A 148 -13.07 11.24 -22.00
CA PRO A 148 -14.16 12.20 -21.85
C PRO A 148 -15.48 11.51 -21.46
N VAL A 149 -16.34 12.19 -20.71
CA VAL A 149 -17.60 11.63 -20.15
C VAL A 149 -18.50 11.05 -21.24
N GLU A 150 -18.50 11.66 -22.42
CA GLU A 150 -19.33 11.24 -23.57
C GLU A 150 -18.93 9.84 -24.07
N GLY A 151 -17.66 9.51 -24.01
CA GLY A 151 -17.10 8.21 -24.45
C GLY A 151 -17.14 7.11 -23.40
N ARG A 152 -17.69 7.37 -22.19
CA ARG A 152 -17.71 6.40 -21.09
C ARG A 152 -18.92 5.49 -21.11
N ILE A 153 -18.77 4.33 -20.50
CA ILE A 153 -19.84 3.37 -20.23
C ILE A 153 -20.75 3.96 -19.14
N LYS A 154 -22.02 4.23 -19.48
CA LYS A 154 -22.99 4.90 -18.63
C LYS A 154 -23.97 3.95 -17.94
N ASP A 155 -24.21 2.79 -18.54
CA ASP A 155 -25.16 1.77 -18.08
C ASP A 155 -24.57 0.73 -17.14
N LYS A 156 -23.28 0.83 -16.84
CA LYS A 156 -22.55 -0.08 -15.94
C LYS A 156 -21.77 0.68 -14.87
N ILE A 157 -21.69 0.06 -13.68
CA ILE A 157 -20.84 0.52 -12.57
C ILE A 157 -19.67 -0.44 -12.45
N LEU A 158 -18.45 0.11 -12.38
CA LEU A 158 -17.24 -0.70 -12.20
C LEU A 158 -17.07 -1.13 -10.75
N ASN A 159 -16.91 -2.41 -10.51
CA ASN A 159 -16.49 -2.98 -9.23
C ASN A 159 -15.12 -3.66 -9.38
N SER A 160 -14.04 -2.93 -9.18
CA SER A 160 -12.67 -3.45 -9.30
C SER A 160 -12.11 -3.93 -7.96
N GLY A 161 -11.34 -5.01 -7.96
CA GLY A 161 -10.63 -5.54 -6.81
C GLY A 161 -11.30 -6.72 -6.12
N ALA A 162 -10.82 -7.08 -4.91
CA ALA A 162 -11.27 -8.27 -4.21
C ALA A 162 -12.75 -8.22 -3.81
N VAL A 163 -13.43 -9.35 -3.94
CA VAL A 163 -14.78 -9.62 -3.43
C VAL A 163 -14.76 -10.94 -2.67
N GLY A 164 -15.74 -11.15 -1.79
CA GLY A 164 -15.95 -12.42 -1.11
C GLY A 164 -16.62 -13.47 -2.02
N ASN A 165 -16.48 -14.73 -1.70
CA ASN A 165 -17.19 -15.79 -2.41
C ASN A 165 -18.69 -15.77 -2.03
N PRO A 166 -19.62 -15.61 -2.96
CA PRO A 166 -21.06 -15.60 -2.68
C PRO A 166 -21.64 -16.99 -2.35
N LYS A 167 -20.95 -18.08 -2.67
CA LYS A 167 -21.42 -19.45 -2.45
C LYS A 167 -21.61 -19.73 -0.95
N LEU A 168 -22.79 -20.20 -0.57
CA LEU A 168 -23.16 -20.45 0.83
C LEU A 168 -22.21 -21.40 1.56
N ILE A 169 -21.81 -22.49 0.92
CA ILE A 169 -20.89 -23.49 1.49
C ILE A 169 -19.52 -22.85 1.79
N SER A 170 -18.97 -22.10 0.84
CA SER A 170 -17.70 -21.39 1.04
C SER A 170 -17.79 -20.32 2.14
N ARG A 171 -18.94 -19.67 2.28
CA ARG A 171 -19.20 -18.70 3.37
C ARG A 171 -19.24 -19.38 4.72
N ALA A 172 -19.98 -20.51 4.83
CA ALA A 172 -20.08 -21.26 6.07
C ALA A 172 -18.72 -21.80 6.52
N ALA A 173 -17.96 -22.43 5.62
CA ALA A 173 -16.62 -22.92 5.90
C ALA A 173 -15.67 -21.77 6.36
N ASN A 174 -15.68 -20.65 5.65
CA ASN A 174 -14.87 -19.51 6.04
C ASN A 174 -15.30 -18.86 7.37
N MET A 175 -16.60 -18.83 7.69
CA MET A 175 -17.11 -18.33 8.97
C MET A 175 -16.66 -19.20 10.13
N ILE A 176 -16.57 -20.50 9.96
CA ILE A 176 -16.07 -21.44 10.98
C ILE A 176 -14.57 -21.25 11.18
N LEU A 177 -13.80 -21.22 10.09
CA LEU A 177 -12.34 -21.15 10.14
C LEU A 177 -11.79 -19.77 10.54
N ASN A 178 -12.43 -18.69 10.09
CA ASN A 178 -11.96 -17.31 10.29
C ASN A 178 -13.13 -16.30 10.28
N PRO A 179 -14.00 -16.27 11.30
CA PRO A 179 -15.26 -15.52 11.26
C PRO A 179 -15.09 -14.02 11.00
N LYS A 180 -14.03 -13.42 11.52
CA LYS A 180 -13.75 -11.96 11.40
C LYS A 180 -12.80 -11.59 10.27
N ARG A 181 -12.31 -12.56 9.48
CA ARG A 181 -11.29 -12.34 8.44
C ARG A 181 -11.66 -12.94 7.08
N THR A 182 -12.91 -13.25 6.87
CA THR A 182 -13.37 -13.81 5.60
C THR A 182 -13.47 -12.72 4.55
N GLY A 183 -13.22 -13.06 3.30
CA GLY A 183 -13.49 -12.15 2.18
C GLY A 183 -14.94 -11.69 2.13
N TRP A 184 -15.89 -12.54 2.60
CA TRP A 184 -17.28 -12.14 2.75
C TRP A 184 -17.46 -11.04 3.80
N TYR A 185 -16.82 -11.14 4.96
CA TYR A 185 -16.91 -10.14 6.02
C TYR A 185 -16.36 -8.78 5.55
N PHE A 186 -15.14 -8.77 5.01
CA PHE A 186 -14.46 -7.53 4.62
C PHE A 186 -15.04 -6.89 3.36
N TYR A 187 -15.51 -7.70 2.41
CA TYR A 187 -15.97 -7.22 1.11
C TYR A 187 -17.47 -7.43 0.90
N LYS A 188 -18.24 -7.53 2.00
CA LYS A 188 -19.66 -7.88 1.95
C LYS A 188 -20.47 -6.98 1.01
N LEU A 189 -20.29 -5.64 1.13
CA LEU A 189 -21.00 -4.69 0.26
C LEU A 189 -20.62 -4.89 -1.21
N ARG A 190 -19.34 -4.90 -1.49
CA ARG A 190 -18.82 -5.09 -2.86
C ARG A 190 -19.25 -6.44 -3.45
N THR A 191 -19.25 -7.50 -2.63
CA THR A 191 -19.71 -8.83 -3.05
C THR A 191 -21.20 -8.83 -3.38
N LYS A 192 -22.04 -8.13 -2.59
CA LYS A 192 -23.46 -7.96 -2.88
C LYS A 192 -23.69 -7.13 -4.16
N CYS A 193 -23.00 -6.00 -4.29
CA CYS A 193 -23.08 -5.18 -5.50
C CYS A 193 -22.70 -5.97 -6.75
N ASN A 194 -21.77 -6.92 -6.65
CA ASN A 194 -21.35 -7.74 -7.79
C ASN A 194 -22.43 -8.71 -8.31
N LEU A 195 -23.51 -8.88 -7.57
CA LEU A 195 -24.67 -9.69 -8.00
C LEU A 195 -25.68 -8.89 -8.83
N LEU A 196 -25.50 -7.57 -8.95
CA LEU A 196 -26.38 -6.69 -9.70
C LEU A 196 -26.00 -6.74 -11.20
N SER A 197 -27.00 -6.81 -12.07
CA SER A 197 -26.80 -6.97 -13.53
C SER A 197 -26.06 -5.81 -14.19
N TYR A 198 -26.15 -4.61 -13.60
CA TYR A 198 -25.48 -3.41 -14.07
C TYR A 198 -24.11 -3.17 -13.46
N VAL A 199 -23.56 -4.13 -12.69
CA VAL A 199 -22.23 -4.07 -12.11
C VAL A 199 -21.26 -4.95 -12.87
N THR A 200 -20.15 -4.37 -13.34
CA THR A 200 -19.07 -5.10 -13.99
C THR A 200 -17.94 -5.34 -13.00
N HIS A 201 -17.56 -6.59 -12.79
CA HIS A 201 -16.47 -6.98 -11.92
C HIS A 201 -15.22 -7.42 -12.70
N THR A 202 -14.09 -6.84 -12.36
CA THR A 202 -12.82 -7.11 -13.07
C THR A 202 -11.85 -8.00 -12.30
N GLY A 203 -12.18 -8.39 -11.08
CA GLY A 203 -11.29 -9.16 -10.22
C GLY A 203 -10.20 -8.30 -9.54
N MET A 204 -9.17 -8.94 -9.04
CA MET A 204 -8.07 -8.26 -8.36
C MET A 204 -7.18 -7.53 -9.36
N ILE A 205 -6.97 -6.24 -9.13
CA ILE A 205 -6.23 -5.33 -9.99
C ILE A 205 -4.80 -5.81 -10.25
N GLY A 206 -4.05 -6.15 -9.23
CA GLY A 206 -2.65 -6.55 -9.33
C GLY A 206 -2.37 -7.82 -10.15
N LYS A 207 -3.43 -8.46 -10.70
CA LYS A 207 -3.29 -9.59 -11.62
C LYS A 207 -3.49 -9.21 -13.08
N LYS A 208 -4.16 -8.09 -13.38
CA LYS A 208 -4.56 -7.72 -14.74
C LYS A 208 -4.15 -6.29 -15.12
N TYR A 209 -4.10 -5.38 -14.16
CA TYR A 209 -3.92 -3.96 -14.42
C TYR A 209 -2.79 -3.42 -13.56
N VAL A 210 -1.80 -2.85 -14.20
CA VAL A 210 -0.58 -2.29 -13.60
C VAL A 210 -0.42 -0.86 -14.12
N ASN A 211 0.13 0.04 -13.31
CA ASN A 211 0.43 1.41 -13.67
C ASN A 211 -0.76 2.17 -14.28
N ASP A 212 -0.59 2.72 -15.47
CA ASP A 212 -1.56 3.52 -16.19
C ASP A 212 -2.76 2.73 -16.72
N ASP A 213 -2.69 1.41 -16.80
CA ASP A 213 -3.82 0.58 -17.21
C ASP A 213 -5.01 0.67 -16.25
N TYR A 214 -4.74 0.84 -14.95
CA TYR A 214 -5.80 0.96 -13.98
C TYR A 214 -6.54 2.31 -14.03
N PRO A 215 -5.86 3.46 -14.10
CA PRO A 215 -6.51 4.73 -14.38
C PRO A 215 -7.32 4.74 -15.69
N LYS A 216 -6.80 4.16 -16.75
CA LYS A 216 -7.53 3.99 -18.03
C LYS A 216 -8.78 3.11 -17.87
N LEU A 217 -8.68 2.02 -17.09
CA LEU A 217 -9.84 1.20 -16.78
C LEU A 217 -10.92 1.98 -16.03
N LEU A 218 -10.53 2.73 -14.99
CA LEU A 218 -11.45 3.57 -14.24
C LEU A 218 -12.15 4.56 -15.16
N SER A 219 -11.40 5.30 -15.98
CA SER A 219 -11.93 6.33 -16.88
C SER A 219 -12.86 5.80 -17.98
N ARG A 220 -12.95 4.48 -18.21
CA ARG A 220 -13.94 3.88 -19.12
C ARG A 220 -15.37 3.92 -18.59
N TYR A 221 -15.56 4.12 -17.30
CA TYR A 221 -16.87 4.11 -16.65
C TYR A 221 -17.22 5.48 -16.10
N THR A 222 -18.51 5.81 -16.08
CA THR A 222 -18.99 7.03 -15.40
C THR A 222 -19.05 6.86 -13.89
N ALA A 223 -19.10 5.62 -13.40
CA ALA A 223 -19.16 5.33 -11.97
C ALA A 223 -18.34 4.09 -11.60
N SER A 224 -17.71 4.13 -10.42
CA SER A 224 -16.99 3.02 -9.85
C SER A 224 -17.22 2.91 -8.35
N ILE A 225 -17.20 1.68 -7.82
CA ILE A 225 -17.41 1.43 -6.39
C ILE A 225 -16.11 1.67 -5.63
N ALA A 226 -16.08 2.71 -4.80
CA ALA A 226 -15.10 2.93 -3.76
C ALA A 226 -15.69 2.53 -2.40
N SER A 227 -15.31 1.41 -1.86
CA SER A 227 -15.78 0.97 -0.54
C SER A 227 -14.63 0.76 0.44
N THR A 228 -14.88 1.10 1.69
CA THR A 228 -13.98 0.78 2.80
C THR A 228 -13.98 -0.72 3.07
N THR A 229 -12.88 -1.19 3.62
CA THR A 229 -12.80 -2.48 4.30
C THR A 229 -12.67 -2.24 5.80
N HIS A 230 -11.45 -2.16 6.30
CA HIS A 230 -11.14 -1.71 7.67
C HIS A 230 -10.89 -0.20 7.74
N TYR A 231 -10.53 0.40 6.61
CA TYR A 231 -10.15 1.81 6.44
C TYR A 231 -10.43 2.25 5.01
N PRO A 232 -10.49 3.56 4.75
CA PRO A 232 -10.57 4.10 3.40
C PRO A 232 -9.38 3.62 2.56
N THR A 233 -9.65 3.08 1.38
CA THR A 233 -8.59 2.63 0.46
C THR A 233 -8.21 3.75 -0.50
N VAL A 234 -7.10 3.59 -1.21
CA VAL A 234 -6.65 4.54 -2.23
C VAL A 234 -7.73 4.85 -3.29
N LYS A 235 -8.69 3.96 -3.49
CA LYS A 235 -9.83 4.16 -4.42
C LYS A 235 -10.65 5.41 -4.17
N TYR A 236 -10.68 5.92 -2.94
CA TYR A 236 -11.37 7.17 -2.63
C TYR A 236 -10.71 8.39 -3.29
N TRP A 237 -9.48 8.26 -3.75
CA TRP A 237 -8.75 9.27 -4.51
C TRP A 237 -8.63 8.89 -5.99
N GLU A 238 -8.38 7.60 -6.30
CA GLU A 238 -8.22 7.09 -7.67
C GLU A 238 -9.50 7.25 -8.50
N VAL A 239 -10.65 6.93 -7.92
CA VAL A 239 -11.94 6.97 -8.63
C VAL A 239 -12.30 8.41 -9.05
N PRO A 240 -12.29 9.42 -8.15
CA PRO A 240 -12.52 10.81 -8.57
C PRO A 240 -11.43 11.36 -9.51
N ALA A 241 -10.16 10.97 -9.30
CA ALA A 241 -9.08 11.41 -10.18
C ALA A 241 -9.23 10.90 -11.61
N ALA A 242 -9.83 9.72 -11.80
CA ALA A 242 -10.19 9.19 -13.12
C ALA A 242 -11.48 9.79 -13.68
N GLY A 243 -12.14 10.69 -12.93
CA GLY A 243 -13.40 11.33 -13.33
C GLY A 243 -14.62 10.43 -13.21
N CYS A 244 -14.59 9.41 -12.34
CA CYS A 244 -15.74 8.55 -12.06
C CYS A 244 -16.60 9.10 -10.93
#